data_fd4b6dac53ae0f2069455c4bc3a96a04
#
_entry.id   fd4b6dac53ae0f2069455c4bc3a96a04
#
_cell.length_a   1.000
_cell.length_b   1.000
_cell.length_c   1.000
_cell.angle_alpha   90.00
_cell.angle_beta   90.00
_cell.angle_gamma   90.00
#
_symmetry.space_group_name_H-M   'P 1'
#
loop_
_entity.id
_entity.type
_entity.pdbx_description
1 polymer ?
#
loop_
_entity_poly.entity_id
_entity_poly.type
_entity_poly.pdbx_seq_one_letter_code
_entity_poly.pdbx_strand_id
1 'polypeptide(L)'
;MVTNFDYLKNESKFSAFADVAISAERVILIDPEACILNCRRAMEFAVKWMYSVDVELEMPYQDNLQSLMNVGEYRQIVGSDIWKRMDYIRRCGNNVAHSNRKLGKDEAMLCLENLYIFLDYVAYCYAKEYEERDFNPTLITLRAKKAKESKEAADAIKEELVKEQEKTAQQGLDLQKLLKENASLKEELSARRQEQQQTYTPKPLDLSEYDTRKLYID
;
A
#
# COMPACT_ATOMS: atom_id res chain seq x y z
N MET A 1 4.13 -9.28 4.56
CA MET A 1 5.60 -9.19 4.45
C MET A 1 6.18 -9.39 5.84
N VAL A 2 7.07 -10.35 6.00
CA VAL A 2 7.67 -10.74 7.27
C VAL A 2 8.66 -9.67 7.76
N THR A 3 8.62 -9.36 9.05
CA THR A 3 9.57 -8.48 9.76
C THR A 3 10.27 -9.26 10.88
N ASN A 4 11.38 -8.71 11.39
CA ASN A 4 12.07 -9.31 12.53
C ASN A 4 11.21 -9.34 13.81
N PHE A 5 10.16 -8.53 13.88
CA PHE A 5 9.30 -8.37 15.07
C PHE A 5 7.94 -9.09 14.96
N ASP A 6 7.66 -9.80 13.87
CA ASP A 6 6.34 -10.44 13.67
C ASP A 6 6.03 -11.51 14.72
N TYR A 7 7.06 -12.14 15.32
CA TYR A 7 6.89 -13.13 16.39
C TYR A 7 6.19 -12.55 17.64
N LEU A 8 6.35 -11.24 17.90
CA LEU A 8 5.67 -10.60 19.03
C LEU A 8 4.14 -10.62 18.90
N LYS A 9 3.60 -10.76 17.67
CA LYS A 9 2.15 -10.84 17.44
C LYS A 9 1.53 -12.17 17.90
N ASN A 10 2.34 -13.18 18.15
CA ASN A 10 1.86 -14.45 18.67
C ASN A 10 1.27 -14.29 20.07
N GLU A 11 1.65 -13.23 20.78
CA GLU A 11 1.13 -12.88 22.11
C GLU A 11 0.36 -11.57 22.05
N SER A 12 -0.95 -11.62 22.24
CA SER A 12 -1.82 -10.43 22.18
C SER A 12 -1.42 -9.34 23.19
N LYS A 13 -0.83 -9.72 24.32
CA LYS A 13 -0.33 -8.82 25.36
C LYS A 13 0.84 -7.94 24.90
N PHE A 14 1.54 -8.29 23.83
CA PHE A 14 2.65 -7.53 23.25
C PHE A 14 2.22 -6.56 22.14
N SER A 15 0.93 -6.54 21.79
CA SER A 15 0.42 -5.77 20.63
C SER A 15 0.80 -4.29 20.65
N ALA A 16 0.77 -3.66 21.82
CA ALA A 16 1.04 -2.22 21.98
C ALA A 16 2.44 -1.82 21.48
N PHE A 17 3.46 -2.62 21.76
CA PHE A 17 4.84 -2.33 21.33
C PHE A 17 5.24 -3.10 20.05
N ALA A 18 4.62 -4.25 19.79
CA ALA A 18 4.88 -5.03 18.57
C ALA A 18 4.59 -4.24 17.29
N ASP A 19 3.42 -3.58 17.20
CA ASP A 19 3.03 -2.82 16.02
C ASP A 19 3.96 -1.62 15.79
N VAL A 20 4.43 -0.98 16.85
CA VAL A 20 5.38 0.15 16.75
C VAL A 20 6.77 -0.34 16.32
N ALA A 21 7.24 -1.49 16.84
CA ALA A 21 8.52 -2.10 16.44
C ALA A 21 8.50 -2.52 14.95
N ILE A 22 7.41 -3.13 14.50
CA ILE A 22 7.20 -3.46 13.08
C ILE A 22 7.19 -2.20 12.22
N SER A 23 6.55 -1.13 12.69
CA SER A 23 6.53 0.16 11.99
C SER A 23 7.92 0.79 11.91
N ALA A 24 8.74 0.69 12.98
CA ALA A 24 10.12 1.14 12.97
C ALA A 24 10.93 0.45 11.87
N GLU A 25 10.84 -0.88 11.78
CA GLU A 25 11.54 -1.63 10.74
C GLU A 25 11.06 -1.29 9.32
N ARG A 26 9.78 -0.99 9.15
CA ARG A 26 9.22 -0.66 7.82
C ARG A 26 9.72 0.67 7.27
N VAL A 27 10.01 1.64 8.12
CA VAL A 27 10.38 2.99 7.69
C VAL A 27 11.89 3.22 7.61
N ILE A 28 12.73 2.32 8.10
CA ILE A 28 14.19 2.53 8.24
C ILE A 28 14.89 2.96 6.94
N LEU A 29 14.47 2.44 5.78
CA LEU A 29 15.08 2.78 4.49
C LEU A 29 14.47 4.04 3.84
N ILE A 30 13.35 4.52 4.36
CA ILE A 30 12.63 5.70 3.87
C ILE A 30 13.00 6.90 4.73
N ASP A 31 12.88 6.73 6.05
CA ASP A 31 13.13 7.76 7.05
C ASP A 31 13.83 7.13 8.27
N PRO A 32 15.17 7.19 8.33
CA PRO A 32 15.95 6.66 9.44
C PRO A 32 15.61 7.33 10.78
N GLU A 33 15.30 8.62 10.78
CA GLU A 33 14.97 9.35 12.02
C GLU A 33 13.60 8.90 12.56
N ALA A 34 12.61 8.71 11.70
CA ALA A 34 11.33 8.13 12.10
C ALA A 34 11.49 6.69 12.63
N CYS A 35 12.41 5.90 12.06
CA CYS A 35 12.75 4.58 12.59
C CYS A 35 13.27 4.68 14.04
N ILE A 36 14.24 5.56 14.31
CA ILE A 36 14.83 5.77 15.64
C ILE A 36 13.76 6.20 16.65
N LEU A 37 12.88 7.14 16.28
CA LEU A 37 11.78 7.58 17.14
C LEU A 37 10.80 6.45 17.45
N ASN A 38 10.46 5.64 16.46
CA ASN A 38 9.60 4.47 16.66
C ASN A 38 10.30 3.39 17.51
N CYS A 39 11.61 3.17 17.35
CA CYS A 39 12.36 2.27 18.23
C CYS A 39 12.26 2.73 19.70
N ARG A 40 12.48 4.00 19.95
CA ARG A 40 12.33 4.56 21.30
C ARG A 40 10.91 4.41 21.84
N ARG A 41 9.91 4.68 21.02
CA ARG A 41 8.50 4.57 21.40
C ARG A 41 8.10 3.13 21.73
N ALA A 42 8.52 2.16 20.89
CA ALA A 42 8.29 0.75 21.13
C ALA A 42 8.94 0.29 22.45
N MET A 43 10.20 0.71 22.68
CA MET A 43 10.90 0.43 23.92
C MET A 43 10.18 1.02 25.13
N GLU A 44 9.73 2.27 25.07
CA GLU A 44 8.98 2.91 26.16
C GLU A 44 7.67 2.17 26.46
N PHE A 45 6.94 1.75 25.45
CA PHE A 45 5.71 0.95 25.64
C PHE A 45 6.01 -0.39 26.27
N ALA A 46 7.05 -1.09 25.84
CA ALA A 46 7.46 -2.36 26.44
C ALA A 46 7.89 -2.20 27.90
N VAL A 47 8.67 -1.16 28.24
CA VAL A 47 9.06 -0.86 29.60
C VAL A 47 7.82 -0.59 30.48
N LYS A 48 6.92 0.29 30.06
CA LYS A 48 5.68 0.58 30.81
C LYS A 48 4.79 -0.66 30.95
N TRP A 49 4.77 -1.50 29.93
CA TRP A 49 4.06 -2.78 29.99
C TRP A 49 4.70 -3.71 31.03
N MET A 50 6.04 -3.83 31.08
CA MET A 50 6.73 -4.62 32.12
C MET A 50 6.32 -4.17 33.52
N TYR A 51 6.33 -2.88 33.79
CA TYR A 51 5.87 -2.31 35.08
C TYR A 51 4.40 -2.59 35.39
N SER A 52 3.58 -2.86 34.38
CA SER A 52 2.16 -3.18 34.60
C SER A 52 1.89 -4.64 34.92
N VAL A 53 2.81 -5.55 34.60
CA VAL A 53 2.60 -7.01 34.72
C VAL A 53 3.57 -7.68 35.68
N ASP A 54 4.73 -7.08 35.95
CA ASP A 54 5.76 -7.64 36.80
C ASP A 54 5.57 -7.17 38.26
N VAL A 55 5.39 -8.11 39.16
CA VAL A 55 5.14 -7.83 40.58
C VAL A 55 6.35 -7.30 41.34
N GLU A 56 7.55 -7.46 40.78
CA GLU A 56 8.79 -6.95 41.36
C GLU A 56 9.04 -5.48 40.99
N LEU A 57 8.24 -4.90 40.08
CA LEU A 57 8.39 -3.54 39.60
C LEU A 57 7.28 -2.62 40.14
N GLU A 58 7.64 -1.69 40.97
CA GLU A 58 6.75 -0.61 41.40
C GLU A 58 6.91 0.61 40.51
N MET A 59 5.80 1.15 40.00
CA MET A 59 5.81 2.34 39.17
C MET A 59 6.30 3.55 39.98
N PRO A 60 7.43 4.19 39.60
CA PRO A 60 7.92 5.37 40.32
C PRO A 60 7.02 6.59 40.06
N TYR A 61 7.14 7.60 40.93
CA TYR A 61 6.37 8.86 40.81
C TYR A 61 6.55 9.53 39.42
N GLN A 62 7.79 9.47 38.88
CA GLN A 62 8.08 9.94 37.53
C GLN A 62 8.09 8.77 36.58
N ASP A 63 7.09 8.69 35.67
CA ASP A 63 6.88 7.61 34.72
C ASP A 63 7.52 7.84 33.33
N ASN A 64 8.45 8.81 33.24
CA ASN A 64 9.21 8.97 32.00
C ASN A 64 10.23 7.84 31.82
N LEU A 65 10.56 7.54 30.56
CA LEU A 65 11.41 6.42 30.18
C LEU A 65 12.75 6.39 30.95
N GLN A 66 13.40 7.55 31.16
CA GLN A 66 14.67 7.60 31.84
C GLN A 66 14.53 7.23 33.33
N SER A 67 13.49 7.72 34.02
CA SER A 67 13.21 7.38 35.40
C SER A 67 12.93 5.90 35.59
N LEU A 68 12.07 5.32 34.69
CA LEU A 68 11.75 3.90 34.69
C LEU A 68 13.00 3.03 34.51
N MET A 69 13.85 3.36 33.53
CA MET A 69 15.09 2.63 33.26
C MET A 69 16.14 2.71 34.40
N ASN A 70 16.05 3.70 35.26
CA ASN A 70 17.04 3.91 36.33
C ASN A 70 16.59 3.34 37.69
N VAL A 71 15.40 2.79 37.81
CA VAL A 71 14.96 2.04 38.99
C VAL A 71 15.90 0.85 39.23
N GLY A 72 16.33 0.64 40.46
CA GLY A 72 17.33 -0.37 40.83
C GLY A 72 16.87 -1.79 40.46
N GLU A 73 15.63 -2.10 40.81
CA GLU A 73 14.98 -3.38 40.55
C GLU A 73 14.90 -3.65 39.03
N TYR A 74 14.48 -2.63 38.24
CA TYR A 74 14.44 -2.74 36.80
C TYR A 74 15.81 -3.05 36.18
N ARG A 75 16.86 -2.38 36.68
CA ARG A 75 18.24 -2.61 36.21
C ARG A 75 18.74 -4.01 36.57
N GLN A 76 18.32 -4.56 37.69
CA GLN A 76 18.64 -5.94 38.08
C GLN A 76 17.94 -6.95 37.17
N ILE A 77 16.68 -6.73 36.87
CA ILE A 77 15.90 -7.59 35.98
C ILE A 77 16.50 -7.62 34.56
N VAL A 78 16.69 -6.46 33.91
CA VAL A 78 17.17 -6.42 32.52
C VAL A 78 18.67 -6.68 32.39
N GLY A 79 19.45 -6.50 33.44
CA GLY A 79 20.89 -6.63 33.42
C GLY A 79 21.62 -5.49 32.66
N SER A 80 22.95 -5.45 32.87
CA SER A 80 23.74 -4.31 32.38
C SER A 80 23.81 -4.20 30.85
N ASP A 81 23.80 -5.32 30.14
CA ASP A 81 23.98 -5.35 28.68
C ASP A 81 22.72 -4.92 27.96
N ILE A 82 21.56 -5.42 28.36
CA ILE A 82 20.26 -4.97 27.83
C ILE A 82 20.06 -3.49 28.15
N TRP A 83 20.37 -3.09 29.40
CA TRP A 83 20.24 -1.69 29.83
C TRP A 83 21.08 -0.73 28.96
N LYS A 84 22.32 -1.07 28.62
CA LYS A 84 23.18 -0.25 27.73
C LYS A 84 22.59 -0.10 26.33
N ARG A 85 22.02 -1.17 25.78
CA ARG A 85 21.32 -1.17 24.49
C ARG A 85 20.10 -0.26 24.51
N MET A 86 19.33 -0.32 25.56
CA MET A 86 18.17 0.56 25.78
C MET A 86 18.60 2.03 25.90
N ASP A 87 19.68 2.31 26.67
CA ASP A 87 20.20 3.67 26.82
C ASP A 87 20.71 4.25 25.48
N TYR A 88 21.29 3.42 24.62
CA TYR A 88 21.64 3.83 23.27
C TYR A 88 20.41 4.28 22.48
N ILE A 89 19.33 3.49 22.44
CA ILE A 89 18.08 3.85 21.76
C ILE A 89 17.51 5.16 22.34
N ARG A 90 17.49 5.30 23.68
CA ARG A 90 17.00 6.49 24.35
C ARG A 90 17.76 7.74 23.94
N ARG A 91 19.11 7.67 23.91
CA ARG A 91 19.98 8.79 23.51
C ARG A 91 19.78 9.16 22.04
N CYS A 92 19.74 8.17 21.14
CA CYS A 92 19.49 8.43 19.73
C CYS A 92 18.13 9.09 19.52
N GLY A 93 17.08 8.59 20.18
CA GLY A 93 15.75 9.18 20.10
C GLY A 93 15.68 10.61 20.66
N ASN A 94 16.42 10.91 21.74
CA ASN A 94 16.54 12.27 22.26
C ASN A 94 17.27 13.20 21.27
N ASN A 95 18.32 12.70 20.62
CA ASN A 95 19.07 13.47 19.63
C ASN A 95 18.19 13.83 18.42
N VAL A 96 17.41 12.88 17.89
CA VAL A 96 16.46 13.14 16.81
C VAL A 96 15.40 14.16 17.21
N ALA A 97 14.89 14.07 18.44
CA ALA A 97 13.82 14.95 18.92
C ALA A 97 14.27 16.39 19.20
N HIS A 98 15.53 16.60 19.62
CA HIS A 98 16.00 17.87 20.20
C HIS A 98 17.30 18.42 19.58
N SER A 99 17.90 17.77 18.61
CA SER A 99 19.18 18.17 18.05
C SER A 99 19.06 18.40 16.54
N ASN A 100 19.86 19.34 16.01
CA ASN A 100 19.98 19.57 14.55
C ASN A 100 20.90 18.54 13.87
N ARG A 101 21.46 17.58 14.60
CA ARG A 101 22.31 16.53 14.02
C ARG A 101 21.41 15.44 13.44
N LYS A 102 21.47 15.28 12.13
CA LYS A 102 20.80 14.17 11.43
C LYS A 102 21.49 12.85 11.75
N LEU A 103 20.70 11.87 12.15
CA LEU A 103 21.14 10.48 12.33
C LEU A 103 20.80 9.69 11.05
N GLY A 104 21.76 8.87 10.64
CA GLY A 104 21.69 8.14 9.38
C GLY A 104 21.13 6.72 9.51
N LYS A 105 21.29 5.95 8.42
CA LYS A 105 20.82 4.56 8.36
C LYS A 105 21.56 3.63 9.33
N ASP A 106 22.84 3.88 9.56
CA ASP A 106 23.66 3.01 10.42
C ASP A 106 23.24 3.13 11.87
N GLU A 107 22.97 4.34 12.35
CA GLU A 107 22.46 4.57 13.71
C GLU A 107 21.02 4.02 13.85
N ALA A 108 20.19 4.17 12.81
CA ALA A 108 18.85 3.60 12.82
C ALA A 108 18.87 2.06 12.82
N MET A 109 19.77 1.45 12.06
CA MET A 109 19.96 -0.01 12.04
C MET A 109 20.41 -0.52 13.41
N LEU A 110 21.37 0.16 14.03
CA LEU A 110 21.85 -0.19 15.37
C LEU A 110 20.76 0.01 16.44
N CYS A 111 19.93 1.06 16.32
CA CYS A 111 18.77 1.22 17.19
C CYS A 111 17.77 0.07 17.02
N LEU A 112 17.53 -0.35 15.80
CA LEU A 112 16.58 -1.42 15.48
C LEU A 112 17.07 -2.78 16.01
N GLU A 113 18.36 -3.09 15.82
CA GLU A 113 18.99 -4.30 16.36
C GLU A 113 18.96 -4.31 17.90
N ASN A 114 19.31 -3.19 18.53
CA ASN A 114 19.23 -3.08 19.99
C ASN A 114 17.79 -3.20 20.51
N LEU A 115 16.80 -2.67 19.78
CA LEU A 115 15.39 -2.86 20.10
C LEU A 115 15.00 -4.33 19.99
N TYR A 116 15.44 -5.01 18.91
CA TYR A 116 15.18 -6.43 18.73
C TYR A 116 15.68 -7.25 19.93
N ILE A 117 16.94 -7.06 20.31
CA ILE A 117 17.55 -7.77 21.44
C ILE A 117 16.79 -7.51 22.75
N PHE A 118 16.37 -6.26 22.99
CA PHE A 118 15.55 -5.96 24.17
C PHE A 118 14.17 -6.61 24.13
N LEU A 119 13.46 -6.55 22.99
CA LEU A 119 12.11 -7.15 22.87
C LEU A 119 12.15 -8.69 22.82
N ASP A 120 13.23 -9.27 22.31
CA ASP A 120 13.46 -10.71 22.38
C ASP A 120 13.68 -11.16 23.84
N TYR A 121 14.43 -10.38 24.62
CA TYR A 121 14.55 -10.59 26.06
C TYR A 121 13.19 -10.47 26.78
N VAL A 122 12.35 -9.50 26.42
CA VAL A 122 10.98 -9.39 26.96
C VAL A 122 10.15 -10.62 26.61
N ALA A 123 10.27 -11.12 25.38
CA ALA A 123 9.59 -12.33 24.97
C ALA A 123 10.11 -13.56 25.75
N TYR A 124 11.41 -13.68 25.91
CA TYR A 124 12.02 -14.74 26.73
C TYR A 124 11.46 -14.77 28.15
N CYS A 125 11.36 -13.61 28.80
CA CYS A 125 10.89 -13.53 30.18
C CYS A 125 9.37 -13.72 30.34
N TYR A 126 8.59 -13.27 29.38
CA TYR A 126 7.15 -13.12 29.58
C TYR A 126 6.26 -13.86 28.57
N ALA A 127 6.77 -14.39 27.43
CA ALA A 127 5.94 -15.15 26.53
C ALA A 127 5.56 -16.52 27.11
N LYS A 128 4.45 -17.09 26.65
CA LYS A 128 4.07 -18.46 27.03
C LYS A 128 4.98 -19.49 26.39
N GLU A 129 5.34 -19.26 25.17
CA GLU A 129 6.25 -20.09 24.39
C GLU A 129 7.33 -19.19 23.79
N TYR A 130 8.59 -19.54 23.99
CA TYR A 130 9.72 -18.81 23.47
C TYR A 130 10.55 -19.73 22.58
N GLU A 131 10.93 -19.19 21.43
CA GLU A 131 11.92 -19.80 20.54
C GLU A 131 13.04 -18.79 20.32
N GLU A 132 14.27 -19.24 20.43
CA GLU A 132 15.45 -18.40 20.15
C GLU A 132 15.50 -18.01 18.67
N ARG A 133 15.75 -16.74 18.41
CA ARG A 133 15.79 -16.15 17.05
C ARG A 133 16.89 -15.11 16.97
N ASP A 134 17.49 -15.01 15.79
CA ASP A 134 18.47 -13.97 15.50
C ASP A 134 17.86 -12.82 14.71
N PHE A 135 18.37 -11.61 14.95
CA PHE A 135 18.06 -10.47 14.11
C PHE A 135 18.58 -10.67 12.68
N ASN A 136 17.72 -10.53 11.71
CA ASN A 136 18.06 -10.73 10.31
C ASN A 136 17.94 -9.43 9.49
N PRO A 137 19.03 -8.68 9.30
CA PRO A 137 19.01 -7.43 8.53
C PRO A 137 18.67 -7.63 7.04
N THR A 138 18.84 -8.86 6.51
CA THR A 138 18.51 -9.13 5.10
C THR A 138 17.01 -9.06 4.81
N LEU A 139 16.15 -9.29 5.80
CA LEU A 139 14.69 -9.11 5.65
C LEU A 139 14.32 -7.67 5.28
N ILE A 140 15.05 -6.69 5.80
CA ILE A 140 14.85 -5.26 5.52
C ILE A 140 15.17 -4.96 4.06
N THR A 141 16.32 -5.42 3.57
CA THR A 141 16.78 -5.19 2.19
C THR A 141 15.93 -5.94 1.17
N LEU A 142 15.57 -7.19 1.44
CA LEU A 142 14.68 -7.98 0.59
C LEU A 142 13.29 -7.37 0.46
N ARG A 143 12.76 -6.81 1.56
CA ARG A 143 11.48 -6.11 1.55
C ARG A 143 11.54 -4.85 0.69
N ALA A 144 12.59 -4.05 0.81
CA ALA A 144 12.78 -2.86 -0.02
C ALA A 144 12.87 -3.21 -1.52
N LYS A 145 13.59 -4.28 -1.86
CA LYS A 145 13.69 -4.77 -3.24
C LYS A 145 12.31 -5.18 -3.78
N LYS A 146 11.56 -5.98 -3.04
CA LYS A 146 10.19 -6.39 -3.44
C LYS A 146 9.22 -5.21 -3.56
N ALA A 147 9.33 -4.22 -2.67
CA ALA A 147 8.50 -3.01 -2.74
C ALA A 147 8.81 -2.18 -3.99
N LYS A 148 10.10 -2.07 -4.37
CA LYS A 148 10.52 -1.39 -5.59
C LYS A 148 10.02 -2.11 -6.84
N GLU A 149 10.21 -3.43 -6.93
CA GLU A 149 9.71 -4.26 -8.04
C GLU A 149 8.18 -4.16 -8.19
N SER A 150 7.44 -4.20 -7.07
CA SER A 150 5.99 -4.04 -7.07
C SER A 150 5.54 -2.66 -7.53
N LYS A 151 6.27 -1.60 -7.18
CA LYS A 151 5.98 -0.23 -7.63
C LYS A 151 6.24 -0.09 -9.13
N GLU A 152 7.39 -0.57 -9.62
CA GLU A 152 7.73 -0.55 -11.04
C GLU A 152 6.69 -1.31 -11.88
N ALA A 153 6.23 -2.47 -11.40
CA ALA A 153 5.16 -3.23 -12.06
C ALA A 153 3.82 -2.46 -12.06
N ALA A 154 3.47 -1.81 -10.96
CA ALA A 154 2.25 -1.00 -10.87
C ALA A 154 2.29 0.23 -11.79
N ASP A 155 3.45 0.88 -11.89
CA ASP A 155 3.65 2.03 -12.77
C ASP A 155 3.59 1.61 -14.25
N ALA A 156 4.15 0.45 -14.62
CA ALA A 156 4.05 -0.12 -15.97
C ALA A 156 2.58 -0.44 -16.36
N ILE A 157 1.80 -1.04 -15.44
CA ILE A 157 0.38 -1.30 -15.67
C ILE A 157 -0.41 -0.01 -15.85
N LYS A 158 -0.09 1.05 -15.09
CA LYS A 158 -0.73 2.36 -15.26
C LYS A 158 -0.46 2.98 -16.64
N GLU A 159 0.79 2.90 -17.09
CA GLU A 159 1.15 3.40 -18.43
C GLU A 159 0.41 2.63 -19.54
N GLU A 160 0.30 1.31 -19.41
CA GLU A 160 -0.44 0.48 -20.36
C GLU A 160 -1.93 0.83 -20.36
N LEU A 161 -2.52 1.04 -19.18
CA LEU A 161 -3.92 1.45 -19.04
C LEU A 161 -4.19 2.81 -19.69
N VAL A 162 -3.31 3.78 -19.53
CA VAL A 162 -3.44 5.10 -20.18
C VAL A 162 -3.41 4.95 -21.71
N LYS A 163 -2.48 4.17 -22.26
CA LYS A 163 -2.39 3.92 -23.71
C LYS A 163 -3.66 3.25 -24.24
N GLU A 164 -4.23 2.29 -23.50
CA GLU A 164 -5.46 1.61 -23.91
C GLU A 164 -6.68 2.55 -23.83
N GLN A 165 -6.72 3.45 -22.85
CA GLN A 165 -7.75 4.49 -22.76
C GLN A 165 -7.68 5.47 -23.92
N GLU A 166 -6.48 5.94 -24.30
CA GLU A 166 -6.27 6.82 -25.44
C GLU A 166 -6.71 6.16 -26.76
N LYS A 167 -6.36 4.87 -26.94
CA LYS A 167 -6.77 4.09 -28.11
C LYS A 167 -8.29 3.93 -28.19
N THR A 168 -8.93 3.64 -27.05
CA THR A 168 -10.40 3.52 -26.97
C THR A 168 -11.08 4.85 -27.27
N ALA A 169 -10.55 5.97 -26.76
CA ALA A 169 -11.06 7.30 -27.05
C ALA A 169 -10.95 7.64 -28.54
N GLN A 170 -9.81 7.31 -29.17
CA GLN A 170 -9.63 7.50 -30.62
C GLN A 170 -10.61 6.67 -31.45
N GLN A 171 -10.80 5.40 -31.09
CA GLN A 171 -11.80 4.54 -31.76
C GLN A 171 -13.22 5.10 -31.60
N GLY A 172 -13.54 5.68 -30.44
CA GLY A 172 -14.84 6.35 -30.22
C GLY A 172 -15.04 7.55 -31.13
N LEU A 173 -14.01 8.36 -31.35
CA LEU A 173 -14.06 9.50 -32.27
C LEU A 173 -14.22 9.06 -33.73
N ASP A 174 -13.51 8.00 -34.12
CA ASP A 174 -13.60 7.46 -35.49
C ASP A 174 -14.99 6.86 -35.73
N LEU A 175 -15.56 6.16 -34.77
CA LEU A 175 -16.93 5.65 -34.83
C LEU A 175 -17.96 6.78 -34.98
N GLN A 176 -17.81 7.88 -34.26
CA GLN A 176 -18.70 9.05 -34.40
C GLN A 176 -18.60 9.69 -35.77
N LYS A 177 -17.41 9.78 -36.38
CA LYS A 177 -17.23 10.27 -37.74
C LYS A 177 -17.96 9.36 -38.75
N LEU A 178 -17.77 8.05 -38.65
CA LEU A 178 -18.43 7.07 -39.52
C LEU A 178 -19.96 7.11 -39.36
N LEU A 179 -20.49 7.32 -38.17
CA LEU A 179 -21.94 7.46 -37.96
C LEU A 179 -22.49 8.72 -38.64
N LYS A 180 -21.78 9.86 -38.55
CA LYS A 180 -22.19 11.10 -39.26
C LYS A 180 -22.17 10.93 -40.77
N GLU A 181 -21.12 10.30 -41.31
CA GLU A 181 -20.98 10.02 -42.73
C GLU A 181 -22.10 9.09 -43.26
N ASN A 182 -22.39 8.04 -42.51
CA ASN A 182 -23.52 7.15 -42.82
C ASN A 182 -24.89 7.86 -42.78
N ALA A 183 -25.09 8.78 -41.85
CA ALA A 183 -26.32 9.58 -41.79
C ALA A 183 -26.46 10.48 -43.04
N SER A 184 -25.41 11.18 -43.42
CA SER A 184 -25.35 12.01 -44.63
C SER A 184 -25.63 11.20 -45.90
N LEU A 185 -24.98 10.04 -46.05
CA LEU A 185 -25.17 9.16 -47.19
C LEU A 185 -26.62 8.62 -47.27
N LYS A 186 -27.25 8.35 -46.13
CA LYS A 186 -28.67 7.93 -46.09
C LYS A 186 -29.60 9.06 -46.53
N GLU A 187 -29.32 10.30 -46.12
CA GLU A 187 -30.09 11.47 -46.58
C GLU A 187 -29.95 11.67 -48.09
N GLU A 188 -28.73 11.61 -48.63
CA GLU A 188 -28.51 11.70 -50.07
C GLU A 188 -29.24 10.58 -50.86
N LEU A 189 -29.18 9.36 -50.38
CA LEU A 189 -29.90 8.23 -51.00
C LEU A 189 -31.42 8.41 -50.96
N SER A 190 -31.96 8.98 -49.86
CA SER A 190 -33.39 9.26 -49.78
C SER A 190 -33.83 10.35 -50.73
N ALA A 191 -33.01 11.42 -50.85
CA ALA A 191 -33.27 12.49 -51.84
C ALA A 191 -33.26 11.99 -53.27
N ARG A 192 -32.23 11.19 -53.67
CA ARG A 192 -32.18 10.58 -55.01
C ARG A 192 -33.35 9.67 -55.30
N ARG A 193 -33.83 8.90 -54.33
CA ARG A 193 -35.04 8.06 -54.51
C ARG A 193 -36.30 8.90 -54.70
N GLN A 194 -36.45 10.03 -54.01
CA GLN A 194 -37.56 10.94 -54.18
C GLN A 194 -37.54 11.60 -55.57
N GLU A 195 -36.37 12.04 -56.04
CA GLU A 195 -36.20 12.58 -57.38
C GLU A 195 -36.57 11.54 -58.46
N GLN A 196 -36.14 10.28 -58.33
CA GLN A 196 -36.49 9.22 -59.24
C GLN A 196 -37.99 8.88 -59.27
N GLN A 197 -38.64 8.97 -58.10
CA GLN A 197 -40.09 8.79 -57.99
C GLN A 197 -40.90 9.95 -58.63
N GLN A 198 -40.41 11.17 -58.56
CA GLN A 198 -41.06 12.32 -59.19
C GLN A 198 -40.89 12.36 -60.71
N THR A 199 -39.83 11.77 -61.23
CA THR A 199 -39.58 11.70 -62.67
C THR A 199 -40.29 10.48 -63.36
N TYR A 200 -40.85 9.53 -62.57
CA TYR A 200 -41.54 8.39 -63.09
C TYR A 200 -43.05 8.70 -63.28
N THR A 201 -43.41 9.20 -64.44
CA THR A 201 -44.80 9.24 -64.86
C THR A 201 -45.10 7.90 -65.62
N PRO A 202 -45.95 7.05 -65.03
CA PRO A 202 -46.33 5.81 -65.79
C PRO A 202 -47.02 6.20 -67.06
N LYS A 203 -46.50 5.71 -68.18
CA LYS A 203 -47.24 5.80 -69.46
C LYS A 203 -48.61 5.22 -69.25
N PRO A 204 -49.71 5.95 -69.61
CA PRO A 204 -51.03 5.37 -69.57
C PRO A 204 -51.08 4.12 -70.47
N LEU A 205 -51.58 3.03 -69.93
CA LEU A 205 -51.79 1.82 -70.69
C LEU A 205 -52.81 2.13 -71.73
N ASP A 206 -52.42 2.10 -73.03
CA ASP A 206 -53.33 2.21 -74.11
C ASP A 206 -54.00 0.84 -74.27
N LEU A 207 -55.22 0.73 -73.79
CA LEU A 207 -56.04 -0.48 -73.86
C LEU A 207 -56.84 -0.59 -75.20
N SER A 208 -56.66 0.33 -76.11
CA SER A 208 -57.40 0.35 -77.37
C SER A 208 -57.12 -0.87 -78.27
N GLU A 209 -55.98 -1.54 -78.08
CA GLU A 209 -55.67 -2.75 -78.86
C GLU A 209 -56.12 -4.07 -78.19
N TYR A 210 -56.63 -3.98 -76.94
CA TYR A 210 -57.10 -5.19 -76.24
C TYR A 210 -58.62 -5.35 -76.40
N ASP A 211 -59.05 -6.41 -77.20
CA ASP A 211 -60.43 -6.78 -77.27
C ASP A 211 -60.95 -7.33 -75.93
N THR A 212 -61.61 -6.48 -75.16
CA THR A 212 -62.16 -6.79 -73.82
C THR A 212 -63.15 -7.95 -73.84
N ARG A 213 -63.62 -8.40 -74.99
CA ARG A 213 -64.54 -9.55 -75.12
C ARG A 213 -63.85 -10.90 -74.93
N LYS A 214 -62.52 -10.97 -74.97
CA LYS A 214 -61.74 -12.21 -74.71
C LYS A 214 -61.31 -12.42 -73.26
N LEU A 215 -61.58 -11.51 -72.39
CA LEU A 215 -61.21 -11.60 -70.95
C LEU A 215 -62.26 -12.28 -70.05
N TYR A 216 -63.33 -12.78 -70.63
CA TYR A 216 -64.38 -13.47 -69.87
C TYR A 216 -64.69 -14.84 -70.54
N ILE A 217 -63.69 -15.72 -70.57
CA ILE A 217 -63.90 -17.13 -70.77
C ILE A 217 -62.72 -17.90 -70.21
N ASP A 218 -62.92 -18.46 -69.07
CA ASP A 218 -62.64 -19.67 -68.34
C ASP A 218 -62.32 -19.41 -66.85
#